data_99e7cb928dbe365e164c54c3ee5dd465
#
_entry.id   99e7cb928dbe365e164c54c3ee5dd465
#
_cell.length_a   1.000
_cell.length_b   1.000
_cell.length_c   1.000
_cell.angle_alpha   90.00
_cell.angle_beta   90.00
_cell.angle_gamma   90.00
#
_symmetry.space_group_name_H-M   'P 1'
#
loop_
_entity.id
_entity.type
_entity.pdbx_description
1 polymer ?
#
loop_
_entity_poly.entity_id
_entity_poly.type
_entity_poly.pdbx_seq_one_letter_code
_entity_poly.pdbx_strand_id
1 'polypeptide(L)'
;MPGFTHLKNAQPISLAHYFLSNVEMFKRDRFRFSANKKSLNQNPLGAGAFSGTSFNIDRWYTTKKLKFEEPTNNSLDTVSDRDFVLDFLYSSSICSMHISRIAEELIIWNSDQFKFISLKDNIVTCLLYTSDAADE
;
A
#
# COMPACT_ATOMS: atom_id res chain seq x y z
N MET A 1 26.61 -5.62 11.07
CA MET A 1 26.57 -6.53 9.93
C MET A 1 27.39 -5.95 8.76
N PRO A 2 27.87 -6.75 7.81
CA PRO A 2 28.45 -6.22 6.59
C PRO A 2 27.38 -5.47 5.78
N GLY A 3 27.78 -4.37 5.17
CA GLY A 3 26.96 -3.65 4.22
C GLY A 3 27.43 -3.93 2.79
N PHE A 4 26.50 -3.84 1.84
CA PHE A 4 26.75 -4.12 0.44
C PHE A 4 26.19 -3.02 -0.45
N THR A 5 26.87 -2.74 -1.55
CA THR A 5 26.34 -1.98 -2.69
C THR A 5 26.60 -2.78 -3.96
N HIS A 6 25.59 -2.96 -4.79
CA HIS A 6 25.69 -3.78 -6.02
C HIS A 6 26.25 -5.20 -5.75
N LEU A 7 25.87 -5.79 -4.62
CA LEU A 7 26.39 -7.08 -4.13
C LEU A 7 27.92 -7.10 -3.86
N LYS A 8 28.55 -5.94 -3.77
CA LYS A 8 29.96 -5.78 -3.41
C LYS A 8 30.07 -5.29 -1.98
N ASN A 9 31.13 -5.72 -1.27
CA ASN A 9 31.40 -5.28 0.10
C ASN A 9 31.51 -3.75 0.17
N ALA A 10 30.82 -3.18 1.15
CA ALA A 10 30.81 -1.76 1.44
C ALA A 10 31.13 -1.55 2.94
N GLN A 11 30.63 -0.47 3.52
CA GLN A 11 30.85 -0.14 4.92
C GLN A 11 30.09 -1.08 5.87
N PRO A 12 30.61 -1.37 7.06
CA PRO A 12 29.82 -1.98 8.12
C PRO A 12 28.62 -1.12 8.51
N ILE A 13 27.49 -1.77 8.78
CA ILE A 13 26.24 -1.11 9.15
C ILE A 13 25.61 -1.81 10.35
N SER A 14 24.93 -1.09 11.23
CA SER A 14 24.12 -1.72 12.26
C SER A 14 22.79 -2.22 11.67
N LEU A 15 22.32 -3.36 12.16
CA LEU A 15 21.01 -3.90 11.78
C LEU A 15 19.86 -2.93 12.10
N ALA A 16 20.00 -2.21 13.23
CA ALA A 16 19.04 -1.19 13.61
C ALA A 16 18.94 -0.07 12.58
N HIS A 17 20.09 0.43 12.08
CA HIS A 17 20.09 1.47 11.05
C HIS A 17 19.47 0.98 9.74
N TYR A 18 19.72 -0.26 9.37
CA TYR A 18 19.07 -0.88 8.21
C TYR A 18 17.55 -0.90 8.37
N PHE A 19 17.01 -1.42 9.48
CA PHE A 19 15.56 -1.45 9.67
C PHE A 19 14.95 -0.06 9.82
N LEU A 20 15.65 0.92 10.38
CA LEU A 20 15.16 2.29 10.43
C LEU A 20 15.00 2.91 9.03
N SER A 21 15.79 2.51 8.04
CA SER A 21 15.57 2.95 6.66
C SER A 21 14.21 2.47 6.09
N ASN A 22 13.80 1.26 6.43
CA ASN A 22 12.48 0.73 6.07
C ASN A 22 11.34 1.47 6.80
N VAL A 23 11.56 1.83 8.06
CA VAL A 23 10.60 2.67 8.81
C VAL A 23 10.35 4.00 8.10
N GLU A 24 11.39 4.63 7.55
CA GLU A 24 11.23 5.88 6.80
C GLU A 24 10.42 5.68 5.49
N MET A 25 10.58 4.56 4.80
CA MET A 25 9.74 4.23 3.64
C MET A 25 8.27 4.10 4.05
N PHE A 26 7.96 3.32 5.07
CA PHE A 26 6.58 3.13 5.54
C PHE A 26 5.95 4.37 6.18
N LYS A 27 6.73 5.27 6.77
CA LYS A 27 6.21 6.58 7.20
C LYS A 27 5.69 7.39 6.02
N ARG A 28 6.40 7.40 4.88
CA ARG A 28 5.95 8.06 3.66
C ARG A 28 4.70 7.37 3.07
N ASP A 29 4.63 6.05 3.12
CA ASP A 29 3.44 5.31 2.66
C ASP A 29 2.22 5.61 3.53
N ARG A 30 2.40 5.60 4.84
CA ARG A 30 1.33 6.00 5.78
C ARG A 30 0.82 7.42 5.50
N PHE A 31 1.72 8.36 5.17
CA PHE A 31 1.31 9.71 4.80
C PHE A 31 0.47 9.71 3.52
N ARG A 32 0.88 8.96 2.47
CA ARG A 32 0.10 8.84 1.21
C ARG A 32 -1.30 8.28 1.47
N PHE A 33 -1.41 7.17 2.18
CA PHE A 33 -2.72 6.59 2.53
C PHE A 33 -3.57 7.53 3.40
N SER A 34 -2.96 8.30 4.29
CA SER A 34 -3.69 9.29 5.08
C SER A 34 -4.23 10.44 4.22
N ALA A 35 -3.48 10.88 3.21
CA ALA A 35 -3.93 11.87 2.24
C ALA A 35 -5.09 11.31 1.38
N ASN A 36 -4.95 10.09 0.87
CA ASN A 36 -6.01 9.43 0.11
C ASN A 36 -7.30 9.26 0.93
N LYS A 37 -7.17 8.85 2.20
CA LYS A 37 -8.34 8.78 3.08
C LYS A 37 -9.07 10.12 3.19
N LYS A 38 -8.35 11.23 3.18
CA LYS A 38 -8.94 12.57 3.23
C LYS A 38 -9.67 12.92 1.94
N SER A 39 -9.07 12.65 0.77
CA SER A 39 -9.72 12.89 -0.53
C SER A 39 -10.94 11.99 -0.78
N LEU A 40 -10.92 10.77 -0.25
CA LEU A 40 -12.05 9.83 -0.31
C LEU A 40 -13.23 10.20 0.60
N ASN A 41 -13.08 11.15 1.53
CA ASN A 41 -14.03 11.36 2.61
C ASN A 41 -15.16 12.31 2.25
N GLN A 42 -15.64 12.25 1.00
CA GLN A 42 -16.78 13.00 0.50
C GLN A 42 -17.90 12.07 0.07
N ASN A 43 -19.15 12.43 0.41
CA ASN A 43 -20.33 11.61 0.10
C ASN A 43 -20.87 11.94 -1.30
N PRO A 44 -20.89 11.00 -2.26
CA PRO A 44 -21.43 11.21 -3.59
C PRO A 44 -22.97 11.14 -3.65
N LEU A 45 -23.63 10.58 -2.63
CA LEU A 45 -25.07 10.35 -2.68
C LEU A 45 -25.86 11.64 -2.86
N GLY A 46 -26.89 11.58 -3.69
CA GLY A 46 -27.73 12.70 -4.02
C GLY A 46 -27.23 13.55 -5.22
N ALA A 47 -26.09 13.21 -5.81
CA ALA A 47 -25.63 13.84 -7.04
C ALA A 47 -26.52 13.53 -8.25
N GLY A 48 -27.30 12.45 -8.19
CA GLY A 48 -28.09 11.95 -9.31
C GLY A 48 -27.21 11.33 -10.41
N ALA A 49 -27.80 11.13 -11.56
CA ALA A 49 -27.07 10.53 -12.70
C ALA A 49 -26.23 11.54 -13.50
N PHE A 50 -26.51 12.83 -13.36
CA PHE A 50 -25.84 13.90 -14.13
C PHE A 50 -25.83 15.23 -13.36
N SER A 51 -26.96 15.93 -13.26
CA SER A 51 -27.05 17.29 -12.75
C SER A 51 -27.87 17.44 -11.47
N GLY A 52 -27.83 16.44 -10.60
CA GLY A 52 -28.63 16.44 -9.37
C GLY A 52 -30.01 15.83 -9.53
N THR A 53 -30.92 16.19 -8.67
CA THR A 53 -32.31 15.68 -8.64
C THR A 53 -33.28 16.80 -8.27
N SER A 54 -34.51 16.72 -8.80
CA SER A 54 -35.62 17.62 -8.43
C SER A 54 -36.27 17.26 -7.10
N PHE A 55 -35.97 16.10 -6.54
CA PHE A 55 -36.48 15.70 -5.23
C PHE A 55 -35.79 16.48 -4.11
N ASN A 56 -36.57 16.87 -3.10
CA ASN A 56 -36.02 17.55 -1.90
C ASN A 56 -35.37 16.54 -0.98
N ILE A 57 -34.09 16.23 -1.23
CA ILE A 57 -33.30 15.30 -0.44
C ILE A 57 -32.31 16.04 0.46
N ASP A 58 -32.08 15.53 1.67
CA ASP A 58 -31.06 16.04 2.58
C ASP A 58 -29.75 15.24 2.41
N ARG A 59 -28.81 15.80 1.67
CA ARG A 59 -27.49 15.19 1.45
C ARG A 59 -26.63 15.18 2.73
N TRP A 60 -26.84 16.10 3.64
CA TRP A 60 -26.14 16.10 4.93
C TRP A 60 -26.61 15.00 5.87
N TYR A 61 -27.89 14.62 5.79
CA TYR A 61 -28.40 13.49 6.56
C TYR A 61 -27.67 12.19 6.17
N THR A 62 -27.57 11.88 4.89
CA THR A 62 -26.88 10.68 4.41
C THR A 62 -25.38 10.75 4.69
N THR A 63 -24.76 11.91 4.53
CA THR A 63 -23.34 12.15 4.85
C THR A 63 -23.03 11.83 6.30
N LYS A 64 -23.81 12.34 7.25
CA LYS A 64 -23.66 12.07 8.68
C LYS A 64 -23.91 10.61 9.03
N LYS A 65 -24.94 10.00 8.46
CA LYS A 65 -25.27 8.58 8.70
C LYS A 65 -24.17 7.64 8.21
N LEU A 66 -23.55 7.93 7.09
CA LEU A 66 -22.44 7.16 6.50
C LEU A 66 -21.06 7.55 7.05
N LYS A 67 -21.00 8.58 7.91
CA LYS A 67 -19.78 9.09 8.55
C LYS A 67 -18.75 9.66 7.55
N PHE A 68 -19.21 10.25 6.45
CA PHE A 68 -18.40 11.10 5.62
C PHE A 68 -18.26 12.49 6.23
N GLU A 69 -17.22 13.22 5.83
CA GLU A 69 -16.96 14.57 6.32
C GLU A 69 -17.96 15.58 5.73
N GLU A 70 -18.17 15.52 4.43
CA GLU A 70 -19.07 16.41 3.70
C GLU A 70 -19.65 15.73 2.45
N PRO A 71 -20.76 16.25 1.88
CA PRO A 71 -21.21 15.83 0.56
C PRO A 71 -20.32 16.46 -0.53
N THR A 72 -20.18 15.78 -1.66
CA THR A 72 -19.51 16.35 -2.85
C THR A 72 -20.23 17.61 -3.35
N ASN A 73 -19.46 18.58 -3.88
CA ASN A 73 -19.97 19.93 -4.18
C ASN A 73 -20.61 20.07 -5.56
N ASN A 74 -20.15 19.31 -6.55
CA ASN A 74 -20.61 19.39 -7.94
C ASN A 74 -21.06 18.03 -8.44
N SER A 75 -22.28 17.93 -8.98
CA SER A 75 -22.84 16.66 -9.42
C SER A 75 -22.15 16.09 -10.66
N LEU A 76 -21.73 16.93 -11.60
CA LEU A 76 -21.05 16.48 -12.81
C LEU A 76 -19.68 15.89 -12.50
N ASP A 77 -18.91 16.57 -11.65
CA ASP A 77 -17.63 16.08 -11.14
C ASP A 77 -17.83 14.78 -10.35
N THR A 78 -18.78 14.75 -9.44
CA THR A 78 -19.07 13.58 -8.59
C THR A 78 -19.34 12.29 -9.39
N VAL A 79 -20.07 12.38 -10.50
CA VAL A 79 -20.42 11.19 -11.30
C VAL A 79 -19.29 10.76 -12.23
N SER A 80 -18.36 11.64 -12.55
CA SER A 80 -17.22 11.39 -13.44
C SER A 80 -15.91 11.11 -12.72
N ASP A 81 -15.74 11.60 -11.49
CA ASP A 81 -14.51 11.48 -10.71
C ASP A 81 -14.12 10.01 -10.47
N ARG A 82 -12.86 9.72 -10.71
CA ARG A 82 -12.17 8.45 -10.40
C ARG A 82 -10.78 8.69 -9.82
N ASP A 83 -10.43 9.93 -9.53
CA ASP A 83 -9.09 10.31 -9.04
C ASP A 83 -8.76 9.59 -7.74
N PHE A 84 -9.74 9.43 -6.84
CA PHE A 84 -9.57 8.70 -5.59
C PHE A 84 -9.15 7.24 -5.79
N VAL A 85 -9.60 6.59 -6.87
CA VAL A 85 -9.19 5.22 -7.22
C VAL A 85 -7.74 5.21 -7.66
N LEU A 86 -7.35 6.17 -8.52
CA LEU A 86 -5.99 6.30 -9.03
C LEU A 86 -5.00 6.63 -7.91
N ASP A 87 -5.36 7.54 -7.01
CA ASP A 87 -4.58 7.88 -5.82
C ASP A 87 -4.33 6.66 -4.92
N PHE A 88 -5.37 5.86 -4.69
CA PHE A 88 -5.26 4.64 -3.90
C PHE A 88 -4.36 3.60 -4.59
N LEU A 89 -4.54 3.37 -5.89
CA LEU A 89 -3.72 2.44 -6.67
C LEU A 89 -2.25 2.89 -6.71
N TYR A 90 -2.01 4.19 -6.90
CA TYR A 90 -0.68 4.77 -6.84
C TYR A 90 0.01 4.53 -5.49
N SER A 91 -0.67 4.84 -4.40
CA SER A 91 -0.13 4.64 -3.04
C SER A 91 0.12 3.17 -2.73
N SER A 92 -0.78 2.29 -3.17
CA SER A 92 -0.65 0.85 -3.02
C SER A 92 0.53 0.30 -3.82
N SER A 93 0.73 0.77 -5.05
CA SER A 93 1.86 0.38 -5.89
C SER A 93 3.20 0.75 -5.28
N ILE A 94 3.33 1.96 -4.73
CA ILE A 94 4.56 2.38 -4.04
C ILE A 94 4.79 1.53 -2.77
N CYS A 95 3.76 1.31 -1.97
CA CYS A 95 3.87 0.49 -0.77
C CYS A 95 4.28 -0.95 -1.11
N SER A 96 3.70 -1.54 -2.14
CA SER A 96 4.06 -2.88 -2.64
C SER A 96 5.52 -2.93 -3.10
N MET A 97 6.01 -1.90 -3.77
CA MET A 97 7.42 -1.80 -4.16
C MET A 97 8.34 -1.76 -2.92
N HIS A 98 7.98 -1.03 -1.87
CA HIS A 98 8.76 -1.03 -0.63
C HIS A 98 8.77 -2.39 0.06
N ILE A 99 7.62 -3.08 0.10
CA ILE A 99 7.52 -4.44 0.65
C ILE A 99 8.36 -5.42 -0.18
N SER A 100 8.27 -5.35 -1.51
CA SER A 100 9.05 -6.19 -2.41
C SER A 100 10.56 -6.04 -2.19
N ARG A 101 11.05 -4.82 -1.97
CA ARG A 101 12.47 -4.59 -1.68
C ARG A 101 12.92 -5.27 -0.39
N ILE A 102 12.11 -5.22 0.66
CA ILE A 102 12.43 -5.90 1.92
C ILE A 102 12.41 -7.41 1.72
N ALA A 103 11.42 -7.92 1.02
CA ALA A 103 11.31 -9.35 0.74
C ALA A 103 12.52 -9.86 -0.06
N GLU A 104 12.95 -9.12 -1.08
CA GLU A 104 14.12 -9.46 -1.88
C GLU A 104 15.41 -9.51 -1.04
N GLU A 105 15.62 -8.53 -0.15
CA GLU A 105 16.76 -8.55 0.75
C GLU A 105 16.73 -9.73 1.74
N LEU A 106 15.57 -10.11 2.24
CA LEU A 106 15.43 -11.28 3.10
C LEU A 106 15.75 -12.58 2.33
N ILE A 107 15.35 -12.68 1.06
CA ILE A 107 15.72 -13.81 0.18
C ILE A 107 17.24 -13.87 0.02
N ILE A 108 17.89 -12.75 -0.29
CA ILE A 108 19.34 -12.66 -0.42
C ILE A 108 20.00 -13.08 0.90
N TRP A 109 19.54 -12.59 2.05
CA TRP A 109 20.12 -12.92 3.35
C TRP A 109 19.95 -14.38 3.75
N ASN A 110 18.90 -15.04 3.27
CA ASN A 110 18.65 -16.47 3.51
C ASN A 110 19.37 -17.38 2.51
N SER A 111 19.97 -16.82 1.45
CA SER A 111 20.65 -17.59 0.43
C SER A 111 21.93 -18.28 0.95
N ASP A 112 22.36 -19.33 0.27
CA ASP A 112 23.57 -20.08 0.61
C ASP A 112 24.86 -19.25 0.61
N GLN A 113 24.89 -18.18 -0.18
CA GLN A 113 26.04 -17.28 -0.31
C GLN A 113 26.15 -16.34 0.88
N PHE A 114 25.04 -15.88 1.46
CA PHE A 114 25.04 -14.91 2.53
C PHE A 114 24.81 -15.52 3.92
N LYS A 115 23.78 -16.34 4.07
CA LYS A 115 23.44 -17.05 5.34
C LYS A 115 23.38 -16.14 6.56
N PHE A 116 22.88 -14.90 6.42
CA PHE A 116 22.76 -13.97 7.53
C PHE A 116 21.57 -14.28 8.41
N ILE A 117 20.52 -14.88 7.82
CA ILE A 117 19.31 -15.34 8.50
C ILE A 117 18.98 -16.75 8.05
N SER A 118 18.15 -17.43 8.82
CA SER A 118 17.53 -18.70 8.43
C SER A 118 16.03 -18.57 8.63
N LEU A 119 15.28 -18.70 7.56
CA LEU A 119 13.82 -18.70 7.57
C LEU A 119 13.34 -20.14 7.69
N LYS A 120 12.31 -20.38 8.53
CA LYS A 120 11.70 -21.70 8.67
C LYS A 120 10.79 -21.97 7.48
N ASP A 121 10.69 -23.21 7.05
CA ASP A 121 9.90 -23.66 5.89
C ASP A 121 8.42 -23.26 5.98
N ASN A 122 7.87 -23.17 7.19
CA ASN A 122 6.48 -22.73 7.39
C ASN A 122 6.24 -21.21 7.18
N ILE A 123 7.30 -20.43 6.99
CA ILE A 123 7.23 -18.97 6.76
C ILE A 123 7.46 -18.64 5.29
N VAL A 124 8.17 -19.51 4.57
CA VAL A 124 8.52 -19.33 3.17
C VAL A 124 7.75 -20.31 2.30
N THR A 125 7.22 -19.82 1.17
CA THR A 125 6.64 -20.67 0.14
C THR A 125 7.76 -21.18 -0.74
N CYS A 126 8.20 -22.40 -0.53
CA CYS A 126 9.12 -23.07 -1.43
C CYS A 126 8.31 -23.95 -2.40
N LEU A 127 8.31 -23.61 -3.68
CA LEU A 127 7.63 -24.38 -4.72
C LEU A 127 8.13 -25.83 -4.80
N LEU A 128 9.39 -26.08 -4.40
CA LEU A 128 9.97 -27.42 -4.39
C LEU A 128 9.51 -28.30 -3.23
N TYR A 129 9.06 -27.68 -2.10
CA TYR A 129 8.67 -28.43 -0.89
C TYR A 129 7.18 -28.33 -0.54
N THR A 130 6.45 -27.40 -1.15
CA THR A 130 5.04 -27.12 -0.80
C THR A 130 4.05 -27.39 -1.93
N SER A 131 4.52 -27.72 -3.15
CA SER A 131 3.66 -28.12 -4.25
C SER A 131 4.00 -29.53 -4.71
N ASP A 132 2.98 -30.39 -4.81
CA ASP A 132 3.10 -31.73 -5.43
C ASP A 132 3.47 -31.68 -6.92
N ALA A 133 3.63 -30.49 -7.48
CA ALA A 133 3.96 -30.29 -8.91
C ALA A 133 5.39 -30.70 -9.29
N ALA A 134 6.23 -31.10 -8.34
CA ALA A 134 7.58 -31.60 -8.60
C ALA A 134 7.65 -33.13 -8.72
N ASP A 135 6.54 -33.85 -8.42
CA ASP A 135 6.46 -35.31 -8.41
C ASP A 135 5.67 -35.89 -9.59
N GLU A 136 5.26 -35.08 -10.59
CA GLU A 136 4.63 -35.52 -11.83
C GLU A 136 5.60 -35.50 -13.05
#